data_d65fb78ef9892b0ac4fa9f7fdecb8445
#
_entry.id   d65fb78ef9892b0ac4fa9f7fdecb8445
#
_cell.length_a   1.000
_cell.length_b   1.000
_cell.length_c   1.000
_cell.angle_alpha   90.00
_cell.angle_beta   90.00
_cell.angle_gamma   90.00
#
_symmetry.space_group_name_H-M   'P 1'
#
loop_
_entity.id
_entity.type
_entity.pdbx_description
1 polymer ?
#
loop_
_entity_poly.entity_id
_entity_poly.type
_entity_poly.pdbx_seq_one_letter_code
_entity_poly.pdbx_strand_id
1 'polypeptide(L)'
;VTSLDDLPLRANLRGQIPYGAPQLHVPVALNVNENTHPIPPKVAADIAEALAAAILTVNRYPDREFTQLRDDLAGYLGHGLTRDNIWAANGSNEVLQQVLQAFGGPGRSLLGFAPTYSMYSILASGTDTRWIAGGRDADYELSPETAARWVRETSPDIVFLCSPNNPTGTPLSLATIEAVYDATDGIVVVDEAYAEFAPAGTESALSLLRGRERLLVSRTMSKAFAFAGVRLGYLAADPAVTDALRLVRLPYHLSALTQAAAVAALAHTGEMLAMVDDIRVQRDRLVTELRALGFSPLRSGSNFVLFGGVTDPHATFEALLAEGILIRDVGIPGHLRVSAGTEAETSAFLTAIARLRPAAE
;
A
#
# COMPACT_ATOMS: atom_id res chain seq x y z
N VAL A 1 -24.18 -23.84 -17.58
CA VAL A 1 -23.71 -22.59 -17.02
C VAL A 1 -22.47 -22.18 -17.81
N THR A 2 -22.48 -21.01 -18.42
CA THR A 2 -21.34 -20.45 -19.17
C THR A 2 -20.15 -20.25 -18.25
N SER A 3 -18.98 -20.70 -18.64
CA SER A 3 -17.71 -20.50 -17.92
C SER A 3 -16.93 -19.31 -18.48
N LEU A 4 -15.86 -18.89 -17.78
CA LEU A 4 -14.96 -17.86 -18.29
C LEU A 4 -14.27 -18.27 -19.60
N ASP A 5 -14.05 -19.58 -19.79
CA ASP A 5 -13.40 -20.11 -20.99
C ASP A 5 -14.29 -20.03 -22.25
N ASP A 6 -15.62 -19.95 -22.07
CA ASP A 6 -16.59 -19.78 -23.14
C ASP A 6 -16.67 -18.33 -23.67
N LEU A 7 -16.03 -17.37 -22.94
CA LEU A 7 -16.05 -15.96 -23.32
C LEU A 7 -14.79 -15.55 -24.11
N PRO A 8 -14.88 -14.56 -25.03
CA PRO A 8 -13.74 -14.04 -25.78
C PRO A 8 -12.80 -13.20 -24.90
N LEU A 9 -12.34 -13.79 -23.78
CA LEU A 9 -11.45 -13.15 -22.85
C LEU A 9 -10.06 -12.94 -23.46
N ARG A 10 -9.42 -11.81 -23.17
CA ARG A 10 -8.03 -11.55 -23.58
C ARG A 10 -7.11 -12.67 -23.09
N ALA A 11 -6.13 -13.07 -23.93
CA ALA A 11 -5.26 -14.22 -23.65
C ALA A 11 -4.49 -14.07 -22.33
N ASN A 12 -4.01 -12.87 -22.00
CA ASN A 12 -3.26 -12.56 -20.79
C ASN A 12 -4.10 -12.57 -19.49
N LEU A 13 -5.43 -12.66 -19.60
CA LEU A 13 -6.34 -12.79 -18.46
C LEU A 13 -6.85 -14.22 -18.24
N ARG A 14 -6.62 -15.12 -19.20
CA ARG A 14 -7.03 -16.53 -19.07
C ARG A 14 -6.24 -17.22 -17.97
N GLY A 15 -6.92 -17.98 -17.13
CA GLY A 15 -6.33 -18.67 -15.99
C GLY A 15 -5.93 -17.78 -14.82
N GLN A 16 -6.20 -16.46 -14.88
CA GLN A 16 -5.99 -15.57 -13.73
C GLN A 16 -7.03 -15.85 -12.63
N ILE A 17 -6.59 -15.78 -11.39
CA ILE A 17 -7.47 -15.87 -10.22
C ILE A 17 -7.71 -14.45 -9.69
N PRO A 18 -8.97 -14.04 -9.46
CA PRO A 18 -9.28 -12.74 -8.89
C PRO A 18 -8.55 -12.55 -7.54
N TYR A 19 -8.08 -11.34 -7.27
CA TYR A 19 -7.55 -11.01 -5.95
C TYR A 19 -8.62 -11.26 -4.88
N GLY A 20 -8.28 -12.05 -3.87
CA GLY A 20 -9.19 -12.40 -2.78
C GLY A 20 -8.45 -12.46 -1.45
N ALA A 21 -8.49 -11.37 -0.66
CA ALA A 21 -8.25 -11.49 0.77
C ALA A 21 -9.55 -11.98 1.41
N PRO A 22 -9.51 -12.95 2.35
CA PRO A 22 -10.73 -13.36 3.05
C PRO A 22 -11.37 -12.17 3.76
N GLN A 23 -12.68 -11.98 3.53
CA GLN A 23 -13.52 -11.01 4.25
C GLN A 23 -14.50 -11.81 5.10
N LEU A 24 -14.09 -12.11 6.32
CA LEU A 24 -14.86 -12.91 7.28
C LEU A 24 -15.24 -12.04 8.49
N HIS A 25 -16.46 -12.21 8.97
CA HIS A 25 -16.87 -11.60 10.23
C HIS A 25 -16.32 -12.40 11.40
N VAL A 26 -15.22 -11.93 11.97
CA VAL A 26 -14.53 -12.54 13.11
C VAL A 26 -14.26 -11.49 14.18
N PRO A 27 -14.13 -11.90 15.46
CA PRO A 27 -13.82 -10.97 16.55
C PRO A 27 -12.53 -10.18 16.37
N VAL A 28 -11.50 -10.77 15.75
CA VAL A 28 -10.18 -10.16 15.57
C VAL A 28 -9.75 -10.30 14.10
N ALA A 29 -9.80 -9.21 13.35
CA ALA A 29 -9.46 -9.16 11.92
C ALA A 29 -8.16 -8.39 11.68
N LEU A 30 -7.04 -9.10 11.51
CA LEU A 30 -5.69 -8.55 11.36
C LEU A 30 -5.02 -9.00 10.03
N ASN A 31 -5.80 -9.17 8.96
CA ASN A 31 -5.33 -9.79 7.71
C ASN A 31 -5.04 -8.82 6.55
N VAL A 32 -5.62 -7.60 6.52
CA VAL A 32 -5.56 -6.70 5.35
C VAL A 32 -4.92 -5.34 5.63
N ASN A 33 -4.17 -5.24 6.72
CA ASN A 33 -3.39 -4.04 7.08
C ASN A 33 -4.29 -2.80 7.22
N GLU A 34 -5.49 -2.95 7.74
CA GLU A 34 -6.34 -1.84 8.12
C GLU A 34 -5.83 -1.16 9.39
N ASN A 35 -6.21 0.08 9.59
CA ASN A 35 -6.12 0.75 10.88
C ASN A 35 -7.35 0.33 11.69
N THR A 36 -7.15 -0.39 12.78
CA THR A 36 -8.25 -0.90 13.62
C THR A 36 -8.81 0.13 14.59
N HIS A 37 -8.15 1.29 14.73
CA HIS A 37 -8.64 2.38 15.54
C HIS A 37 -9.79 3.12 14.81
N PRO A 38 -10.91 3.39 15.49
CA PRO A 38 -11.96 4.21 14.91
C PRO A 38 -11.48 5.65 14.73
N ILE A 39 -12.06 6.35 13.75
CA ILE A 39 -11.81 7.78 13.56
C ILE A 39 -12.18 8.53 14.86
N PRO A 40 -11.34 9.46 15.35
CA PRO A 40 -11.62 10.24 16.55
C PRO A 40 -12.98 10.93 16.47
N PRO A 41 -13.81 10.93 17.55
CA PRO A 41 -15.21 11.40 17.49
C PRO A 41 -15.37 12.83 16.97
N LYS A 42 -14.46 13.75 17.33
CA LYS A 42 -14.48 15.12 16.81
C LYS A 42 -14.26 15.17 15.30
N VAL A 43 -13.25 14.45 14.82
CA VAL A 43 -12.93 14.36 13.39
C VAL A 43 -14.09 13.70 12.63
N ALA A 44 -14.69 12.65 13.19
CA ALA A 44 -15.86 12.00 12.61
C ALA A 44 -17.07 12.96 12.48
N ALA A 45 -17.27 13.85 13.46
CA ALA A 45 -18.34 14.86 13.40
C ALA A 45 -18.09 15.86 12.28
N ASP A 46 -16.88 16.38 12.14
CA ASP A 46 -16.53 17.36 11.11
C ASP A 46 -16.60 16.74 9.69
N ILE A 47 -16.18 15.46 9.55
CA ILE A 47 -16.35 14.70 8.31
C ILE A 47 -17.85 14.53 7.99
N ALA A 48 -18.68 14.19 8.98
CA ALA A 48 -20.12 14.01 8.79
C ALA A 48 -20.79 15.33 8.34
N GLU A 49 -20.40 16.47 8.90
CA GLU A 49 -20.86 17.79 8.47
C GLU A 49 -20.48 18.08 7.01
N ALA A 50 -19.22 17.84 6.65
CA ALA A 50 -18.74 18.01 5.28
C ALA A 50 -19.50 17.11 4.28
N LEU A 51 -19.77 15.86 4.65
CA LEU A 51 -20.55 14.93 3.85
C LEU A 51 -22.02 15.38 3.73
N ALA A 52 -22.64 15.88 4.81
CA ALA A 52 -23.99 16.40 4.80
C ALA A 52 -24.13 17.61 3.86
N ALA A 53 -23.13 18.48 3.82
CA ALA A 53 -23.08 19.58 2.86
C ALA A 53 -22.91 19.08 1.42
N ALA A 54 -22.02 18.14 1.19
CA ALA A 54 -21.75 17.58 -0.14
C ALA A 54 -22.97 16.82 -0.71
N ILE A 55 -23.73 16.10 0.12
CA ILE A 55 -24.90 15.32 -0.32
C ILE A 55 -25.98 16.17 -0.96
N LEU A 56 -26.07 17.43 -0.59
CA LEU A 56 -27.05 18.37 -1.17
C LEU A 56 -26.75 18.71 -2.64
N THR A 57 -25.56 18.40 -3.13
CA THR A 57 -25.12 18.76 -4.48
C THR A 57 -24.74 17.55 -5.35
N VAL A 58 -24.94 16.31 -4.88
CA VAL A 58 -24.57 15.09 -5.62
C VAL A 58 -25.34 14.86 -6.92
N ASN A 59 -26.40 15.66 -7.19
CA ASN A 59 -27.08 15.71 -8.47
C ASN A 59 -26.21 16.38 -9.57
N ARG A 60 -25.07 16.94 -9.23
CA ARG A 60 -24.07 17.51 -10.13
C ARG A 60 -22.77 16.74 -10.08
N TYR A 61 -22.01 16.76 -11.18
CA TYR A 61 -20.66 16.22 -11.19
C TYR A 61 -19.76 16.98 -10.21
N PRO A 62 -18.80 16.29 -9.57
CA PRO A 62 -17.84 16.90 -8.66
C PRO A 62 -16.86 17.84 -9.36
N ASP A 63 -16.05 18.56 -8.59
CA ASP A 63 -14.86 19.22 -9.16
C ASP A 63 -13.98 18.16 -9.82
N ARG A 64 -13.86 18.30 -11.16
CA ARG A 64 -13.08 17.37 -11.99
C ARG A 64 -11.59 17.38 -11.67
N GLU A 65 -11.08 18.52 -11.23
CA GLU A 65 -9.67 18.71 -10.90
C GLU A 65 -9.39 18.54 -9.40
N PHE A 66 -10.44 18.30 -8.58
CA PHE A 66 -10.33 18.12 -7.11
C PHE A 66 -9.35 19.13 -6.49
N THR A 67 -9.49 20.39 -6.87
CA THR A 67 -8.52 21.48 -6.67
C THR A 67 -8.18 21.66 -5.20
N GLN A 68 -9.20 21.80 -4.32
CA GLN A 68 -8.98 21.95 -2.89
C GLN A 68 -8.24 20.76 -2.29
N LEU A 69 -8.63 19.54 -2.64
CA LEU A 69 -7.96 18.33 -2.16
C LEU A 69 -6.48 18.26 -2.57
N ARG A 70 -6.16 18.70 -3.79
CA ARG A 70 -4.74 18.75 -4.25
C ARG A 70 -3.93 19.79 -3.47
N ASP A 71 -4.52 20.94 -3.14
CA ASP A 71 -3.86 21.94 -2.30
C ASP A 71 -3.59 21.41 -0.90
N ASP A 72 -4.58 20.77 -0.27
CA ASP A 72 -4.46 20.24 1.07
C ASP A 72 -3.45 19.08 1.14
N LEU A 73 -3.44 18.20 0.13
CA LEU A 73 -2.46 17.12 0.01
C LEU A 73 -1.04 17.67 -0.21
N ALA A 74 -0.87 18.71 -1.04
CA ALA A 74 0.42 19.36 -1.24
C ALA A 74 0.94 19.98 0.07
N GLY A 75 0.07 20.66 0.81
CA GLY A 75 0.37 21.21 2.13
C GLY A 75 0.74 20.12 3.14
N TYR A 76 0.00 19.02 3.18
CA TYR A 76 0.28 17.86 4.04
C TYR A 76 1.63 17.21 3.73
N LEU A 77 1.94 16.99 2.46
CA LEU A 77 3.19 16.38 2.05
C LEU A 77 4.40 17.30 2.23
N GLY A 78 4.23 18.61 2.12
CA GLY A 78 5.32 19.58 2.22
C GLY A 78 6.30 19.52 1.04
N HIS A 79 7.58 19.50 1.31
CA HIS A 79 8.68 19.41 0.33
C HIS A 79 8.64 20.47 -0.80
N GLY A 80 7.93 21.59 -0.61
CA GLY A 80 7.73 22.63 -1.62
C GLY A 80 6.80 22.22 -2.77
N LEU A 81 6.03 21.17 -2.58
CA LEU A 81 5.03 20.70 -3.54
C LEU A 81 3.85 21.68 -3.65
N THR A 82 3.26 21.74 -4.84
CA THR A 82 2.04 22.50 -5.13
C THR A 82 0.97 21.56 -5.67
N ARG A 83 -0.25 22.04 -5.83
CA ARG A 83 -1.34 21.25 -6.46
C ARG A 83 -0.93 20.62 -7.79
N ASP A 84 -0.04 21.25 -8.54
CA ASP A 84 0.35 20.77 -9.87
C ASP A 84 1.22 19.51 -9.80
N ASN A 85 1.82 19.26 -8.64
CA ASN A 85 2.58 18.04 -8.34
C ASN A 85 1.68 16.90 -7.86
N ILE A 86 0.40 17.14 -7.53
CA ILE A 86 -0.46 16.17 -6.85
C ILE A 86 -1.49 15.57 -7.81
N TRP A 87 -1.63 14.27 -7.75
CA TRP A 87 -2.69 13.50 -8.38
C TRP A 87 -3.43 12.68 -7.32
N ALA A 88 -4.74 12.43 -7.50
CA ALA A 88 -5.51 11.59 -6.60
C ALA A 88 -6.52 10.72 -7.37
N ALA A 89 -6.83 9.52 -6.81
CA ALA A 89 -7.77 8.57 -7.39
C ALA A 89 -8.39 7.68 -6.31
N ASN A 90 -9.25 6.72 -6.70
CA ASN A 90 -9.99 5.85 -5.79
C ASN A 90 -9.09 4.77 -5.13
N GLY A 91 -8.19 5.22 -4.26
CA GLY A 91 -7.14 4.43 -3.63
C GLY A 91 -5.86 4.35 -4.48
N SER A 92 -4.73 4.00 -3.85
CA SER A 92 -3.44 3.91 -4.54
C SER A 92 -3.44 2.89 -5.69
N ASN A 93 -4.28 1.85 -5.63
CA ASN A 93 -4.40 0.89 -6.74
C ASN A 93 -4.86 1.55 -8.05
N GLU A 94 -5.83 2.46 -8.01
CA GLU A 94 -6.25 3.19 -9.21
C GLU A 94 -5.17 4.19 -9.65
N VAL A 95 -4.46 4.83 -8.71
CA VAL A 95 -3.29 5.66 -9.05
C VAL A 95 -2.26 4.86 -9.83
N LEU A 96 -1.86 3.69 -9.31
CA LEU A 96 -0.88 2.81 -9.97
C LEU A 96 -1.40 2.27 -11.30
N GLN A 97 -2.70 1.95 -11.40
CA GLN A 97 -3.34 1.55 -12.65
C GLN A 97 -3.26 2.65 -13.71
N GLN A 98 -3.54 3.91 -13.33
CA GLN A 98 -3.46 5.05 -14.24
C GLN A 98 -2.01 5.31 -14.68
N VAL A 99 -1.02 5.11 -13.81
CA VAL A 99 0.41 5.14 -14.19
C VAL A 99 0.69 4.07 -15.26
N LEU A 100 0.22 2.84 -15.06
CA LEU A 100 0.40 1.78 -16.07
C LEU A 100 -0.39 2.02 -17.36
N GLN A 101 -1.54 2.68 -17.30
CA GLN A 101 -2.29 3.09 -18.49
C GLN A 101 -1.57 4.19 -19.29
N ALA A 102 -0.86 5.10 -18.60
CA ALA A 102 -0.15 6.20 -19.24
C ALA A 102 1.23 5.78 -19.77
N PHE A 103 1.95 4.92 -19.06
CA PHE A 103 3.36 4.62 -19.34
C PHE A 103 3.64 3.15 -19.64
N GLY A 104 2.70 2.23 -19.36
CA GLY A 104 2.76 0.81 -19.66
C GLY A 104 2.02 0.42 -20.93
N GLY A 105 1.50 -0.79 -20.97
CA GLY A 105 0.73 -1.33 -22.09
C GLY A 105 1.49 -2.35 -22.94
N PRO A 106 0.94 -2.75 -24.10
CA PRO A 106 1.54 -3.75 -24.98
C PRO A 106 2.96 -3.39 -25.41
N GLY A 107 3.87 -4.35 -25.27
CA GLY A 107 5.28 -4.17 -25.61
C GLY A 107 6.12 -3.50 -24.54
N ARG A 108 5.50 -3.00 -23.45
CA ARG A 108 6.19 -2.40 -22.31
C ARG A 108 6.27 -3.34 -21.12
N SER A 109 7.15 -3.01 -20.16
CA SER A 109 7.44 -3.85 -19.01
C SER A 109 7.44 -3.07 -17.69
N LEU A 110 7.00 -3.77 -16.63
CA LEU A 110 7.04 -3.34 -15.24
C LEU A 110 7.94 -4.27 -14.44
N LEU A 111 8.99 -3.74 -13.82
CA LEU A 111 9.83 -4.45 -12.85
C LEU A 111 9.32 -4.16 -11.43
N GLY A 112 9.21 -5.20 -10.60
CA GLY A 112 9.08 -5.10 -9.16
C GLY A 112 9.88 -6.18 -8.46
N PHE A 113 10.17 -6.05 -7.16
CA PHE A 113 11.11 -6.88 -6.43
C PHE A 113 10.37 -7.83 -5.47
N ALA A 114 10.17 -9.06 -5.92
CA ALA A 114 9.42 -10.09 -5.17
C ALA A 114 10.23 -10.64 -3.97
N PRO A 115 9.53 -11.01 -2.86
CA PRO A 115 8.11 -10.83 -2.65
C PRO A 115 7.74 -9.36 -2.44
N THR A 116 6.66 -8.91 -3.06
CA THR A 116 6.16 -7.54 -2.97
C THR A 116 4.63 -7.51 -3.05
N TYR A 117 4.04 -6.32 -3.14
CA TYR A 117 2.59 -6.17 -3.19
C TYR A 117 1.99 -6.87 -4.40
N SER A 118 1.14 -7.86 -4.15
CA SER A 118 0.58 -8.75 -5.18
C SER A 118 -0.24 -8.04 -6.26
N MET A 119 -0.77 -6.85 -5.96
CA MET A 119 -1.51 -6.08 -6.97
C MET A 119 -0.64 -5.59 -8.12
N TYR A 120 0.67 -5.47 -7.98
CA TYR A 120 1.52 -4.98 -9.07
C TYR A 120 1.45 -5.89 -10.30
N SER A 121 1.59 -7.20 -10.14
CA SER A 121 1.46 -8.16 -11.23
C SER A 121 0.04 -8.21 -11.82
N ILE A 122 -0.98 -8.06 -10.97
CA ILE A 122 -2.39 -8.02 -11.39
C ILE A 122 -2.67 -6.78 -12.23
N LEU A 123 -2.20 -5.61 -11.80
CA LEU A 123 -2.34 -4.35 -12.53
C LEU A 123 -1.57 -4.38 -13.86
N ALA A 124 -0.37 -4.95 -13.85
CA ALA A 124 0.42 -5.17 -15.07
C ALA A 124 -0.34 -6.02 -16.08
N SER A 125 -0.88 -7.17 -15.64
CA SER A 125 -1.72 -8.03 -16.48
C SER A 125 -2.97 -7.31 -16.97
N GLY A 126 -3.64 -6.54 -16.09
CA GLY A 126 -4.83 -5.76 -16.44
C GLY A 126 -4.60 -4.72 -17.54
N THR A 127 -3.42 -4.14 -17.60
CA THR A 127 -2.99 -3.13 -18.58
C THR A 127 -2.18 -3.69 -19.76
N ASP A 128 -2.05 -5.03 -19.86
CA ASP A 128 -1.22 -5.69 -20.86
C ASP A 128 0.26 -5.26 -20.83
N THR A 129 0.76 -4.96 -19.65
CA THR A 129 2.16 -4.63 -19.37
C THR A 129 2.88 -5.90 -18.90
N ARG A 130 4.05 -6.23 -19.45
CA ARG A 130 4.82 -7.42 -19.07
C ARG A 130 5.37 -7.26 -17.65
N TRP A 131 4.95 -8.14 -16.74
CA TRP A 131 5.49 -8.19 -15.38
C TRP A 131 6.86 -8.87 -15.35
N ILE A 132 7.83 -8.26 -14.64
CA ILE A 132 9.16 -8.80 -14.36
C ILE A 132 9.31 -8.86 -12.84
N ALA A 133 9.51 -10.06 -12.29
CA ALA A 133 9.76 -10.27 -10.89
C ALA A 133 11.27 -10.29 -10.62
N GLY A 134 11.81 -9.19 -10.16
CA GLY A 134 13.18 -9.12 -9.60
C GLY A 134 13.25 -9.76 -8.24
N GLY A 135 14.43 -10.25 -7.84
CA GLY A 135 14.68 -10.81 -6.52
C GLY A 135 15.14 -9.76 -5.52
N ARG A 136 15.01 -10.12 -4.23
CA ARG A 136 15.57 -9.37 -3.09
C ARG A 136 16.80 -10.08 -2.55
N ASP A 137 17.58 -9.36 -1.75
CA ASP A 137 18.71 -9.91 -1.00
C ASP A 137 18.22 -10.77 0.20
N ALA A 138 19.17 -11.25 1.02
CA ALA A 138 18.85 -11.95 2.25
C ALA A 138 17.94 -11.10 3.16
N ASP A 139 17.15 -11.75 4.00
CA ASP A 139 16.20 -11.11 4.91
C ASP A 139 15.20 -10.16 4.20
N TYR A 140 14.97 -10.41 2.91
CA TYR A 140 14.12 -9.60 2.05
C TYR A 140 14.51 -8.12 1.93
N GLU A 141 15.74 -7.79 2.25
CA GLU A 141 16.30 -6.45 1.97
C GLU A 141 16.50 -6.23 0.46
N LEU A 142 16.72 -5.01 0.06
CA LEU A 142 17.03 -4.65 -1.34
C LEU A 142 18.12 -3.59 -1.34
N SER A 143 19.36 -4.03 -1.63
CA SER A 143 20.51 -3.13 -1.73
C SER A 143 20.47 -2.31 -3.02
N PRO A 144 21.14 -1.14 -3.04
CA PRO A 144 21.31 -0.35 -4.26
C PRO A 144 21.90 -1.15 -5.41
N GLU A 145 22.88 -1.99 -5.13
CA GLU A 145 23.59 -2.81 -6.13
C GLU A 145 22.66 -3.86 -6.76
N THR A 146 21.92 -4.59 -5.92
CA THR A 146 20.96 -5.60 -6.40
C THR A 146 19.85 -4.95 -7.20
N ALA A 147 19.28 -3.84 -6.72
CA ALA A 147 18.22 -3.14 -7.42
C ALA A 147 18.68 -2.61 -8.79
N ALA A 148 19.79 -1.89 -8.85
CA ALA A 148 20.33 -1.35 -10.09
C ALA A 148 20.77 -2.44 -11.07
N ARG A 149 21.27 -3.58 -10.58
CA ARG A 149 21.62 -4.74 -11.44
C ARG A 149 20.37 -5.27 -12.15
N TRP A 150 19.27 -5.52 -11.43
CA TRP A 150 18.02 -5.97 -12.03
C TRP A 150 17.49 -5.00 -13.08
N VAL A 151 17.56 -3.69 -12.81
CA VAL A 151 17.14 -2.65 -13.74
C VAL A 151 17.98 -2.70 -15.04
N ARG A 152 19.31 -2.76 -14.93
CA ARG A 152 20.20 -2.82 -16.13
C ARG A 152 20.02 -4.12 -16.92
N GLU A 153 19.84 -5.26 -16.25
CA GLU A 153 19.67 -6.56 -16.91
C GLU A 153 18.34 -6.67 -17.65
N THR A 154 17.29 -6.03 -17.15
CA THR A 154 15.92 -6.17 -17.69
C THR A 154 15.44 -4.99 -18.52
N SER A 155 16.11 -3.84 -18.40
CA SER A 155 15.77 -2.58 -19.09
C SER A 155 14.27 -2.28 -19.07
N PRO A 156 13.65 -2.14 -17.87
CA PRO A 156 12.20 -1.99 -17.75
C PRO A 156 11.76 -0.57 -18.14
N ASP A 157 10.55 -0.46 -18.69
CA ASP A 157 9.91 0.84 -18.94
C ASP A 157 9.41 1.50 -17.65
N ILE A 158 9.05 0.69 -16.67
CA ILE A 158 8.52 1.13 -15.37
C ILE A 158 9.13 0.28 -14.27
N VAL A 159 9.48 0.89 -13.13
CA VAL A 159 9.91 0.20 -11.91
C VAL A 159 8.97 0.58 -10.77
N PHE A 160 8.41 -0.41 -10.06
CA PHE A 160 7.68 -0.21 -8.82
C PHE A 160 8.53 -0.65 -7.62
N LEU A 161 8.75 0.29 -6.70
CA LEU A 161 9.44 0.11 -5.42
C LEU A 161 8.43 0.26 -4.29
N CYS A 162 8.19 -0.77 -3.50
CA CYS A 162 7.33 -0.71 -2.32
C CYS A 162 8.17 -0.40 -1.07
N SER A 163 7.90 0.72 -0.40
CA SER A 163 8.68 1.16 0.77
C SER A 163 7.80 1.89 1.80
N PRO A 164 7.61 1.33 3.01
CA PRO A 164 7.96 -0.04 3.42
C PRO A 164 7.28 -1.12 2.58
N ASN A 165 8.00 -2.22 2.32
CA ASN A 165 7.52 -3.27 1.44
C ASN A 165 6.38 -4.09 2.07
N ASN A 166 5.44 -4.51 1.28
CA ASN A 166 4.41 -5.48 1.65
C ASN A 166 4.67 -6.78 0.86
N PRO A 167 4.90 -7.94 1.48
CA PRO A 167 4.51 -8.26 2.87
C PRO A 167 5.65 -8.20 3.91
N THR A 168 6.86 -7.81 3.57
CA THR A 168 8.03 -7.95 4.47
C THR A 168 8.14 -6.88 5.55
N GLY A 169 7.57 -5.69 5.31
CA GLY A 169 7.68 -4.53 6.20
C GLY A 169 9.00 -3.78 6.07
N THR A 170 9.94 -4.26 5.24
CA THR A 170 11.28 -3.67 5.09
C THR A 170 11.22 -2.34 4.33
N PRO A 171 11.77 -1.23 4.87
CA PRO A 171 11.89 0.02 4.14
C PRO A 171 13.07 -0.02 3.17
N LEU A 172 13.04 0.80 2.13
CA LEU A 172 14.17 1.06 1.25
C LEU A 172 14.98 2.27 1.74
N SER A 173 16.28 2.25 1.47
CA SER A 173 17.11 3.45 1.61
C SER A 173 16.87 4.40 0.43
N LEU A 174 17.08 5.71 0.63
CA LEU A 174 17.08 6.66 -0.47
C LEU A 174 18.14 6.31 -1.51
N ALA A 175 19.30 5.81 -1.10
CA ALA A 175 20.35 5.34 -2.00
C ALA A 175 19.88 4.21 -2.94
N THR A 176 19.02 3.30 -2.46
CA THR A 176 18.43 2.26 -3.32
C THR A 176 17.51 2.88 -4.39
N ILE A 177 16.72 3.88 -4.01
CA ILE A 177 15.81 4.57 -4.93
C ILE A 177 16.62 5.36 -5.98
N GLU A 178 17.67 6.07 -5.57
CA GLU A 178 18.58 6.79 -6.47
C GLU A 178 19.28 5.85 -7.43
N ALA A 179 19.83 4.72 -6.94
CA ALA A 179 20.49 3.72 -7.77
C ALA A 179 19.55 3.12 -8.84
N VAL A 180 18.26 2.93 -8.51
CA VAL A 180 17.25 2.50 -9.48
C VAL A 180 16.97 3.61 -10.49
N TYR A 181 16.77 4.85 -10.03
CA TYR A 181 16.48 5.99 -10.90
C TYR A 181 17.60 6.24 -11.91
N ASP A 182 18.85 6.16 -11.47
CA ASP A 182 20.04 6.38 -12.31
C ASP A 182 20.30 5.21 -13.28
N ALA A 183 19.75 4.03 -13.00
CA ALA A 183 19.94 2.84 -13.83
C ALA A 183 18.91 2.69 -14.96
N THR A 184 17.86 3.52 -15.02
CA THR A 184 16.80 3.45 -16.04
C THR A 184 16.43 4.82 -16.60
N ASP A 185 16.01 4.84 -17.86
CA ASP A 185 15.32 5.99 -18.48
C ASP A 185 13.78 5.89 -18.32
N GLY A 186 13.29 4.82 -17.70
CA GLY A 186 11.88 4.56 -17.45
C GLY A 186 11.30 5.34 -16.25
N ILE A 187 10.02 5.16 -16.00
CA ILE A 187 9.32 5.71 -14.85
C ILE A 187 9.66 4.91 -13.60
N VAL A 188 9.98 5.60 -12.50
CA VAL A 188 10.20 4.98 -11.18
C VAL A 188 9.11 5.42 -10.21
N VAL A 189 8.35 4.48 -9.68
CA VAL A 189 7.31 4.72 -8.67
C VAL A 189 7.77 4.14 -7.33
N VAL A 190 7.79 4.98 -6.31
CA VAL A 190 7.95 4.54 -4.91
C VAL A 190 6.57 4.52 -4.27
N ASP A 191 6.08 3.33 -3.98
CA ASP A 191 4.79 3.14 -3.29
C ASP A 191 5.01 3.19 -1.77
N GLU A 192 4.70 4.33 -1.19
CA GLU A 192 4.83 4.65 0.23
C GLU A 192 3.49 4.50 0.99
N ALA A 193 2.72 3.47 0.68
CA ALA A 193 1.41 3.23 1.33
C ALA A 193 1.49 3.08 2.86
N TYR A 194 2.67 2.84 3.42
CA TYR A 194 2.91 2.65 4.86
C TYR A 194 3.92 3.65 5.44
N ALA A 195 4.26 4.72 4.72
CA ALA A 195 5.32 5.65 5.13
C ALA A 195 5.09 6.27 6.53
N GLU A 196 3.84 6.56 6.88
CA GLU A 196 3.48 7.16 8.17
C GLU A 196 3.79 6.22 9.35
N PHE A 197 3.90 4.90 9.15
CA PHE A 197 4.26 3.92 10.18
C PHE A 197 5.77 3.71 10.31
N ALA A 198 6.57 4.23 9.39
CA ALA A 198 8.01 4.07 9.43
C ALA A 198 8.62 4.65 10.74
N PRO A 199 9.75 4.11 11.22
CA PRO A 199 10.44 4.64 12.39
C PRO A 199 10.73 6.13 12.24
N ALA A 200 10.76 6.85 13.37
CA ALA A 200 11.12 8.27 13.38
C ALA A 200 12.50 8.48 12.72
N GLY A 201 12.61 9.51 11.89
CA GLY A 201 13.82 9.82 11.13
C GLY A 201 13.99 9.03 9.82
N THR A 202 13.04 8.14 9.46
CA THR A 202 13.03 7.55 8.12
C THR A 202 12.66 8.63 7.09
N GLU A 203 13.55 8.86 6.13
CA GLU A 203 13.32 9.83 5.07
C GLU A 203 12.40 9.26 3.99
N SER A 204 11.45 10.08 3.54
CA SER A 204 10.57 9.75 2.42
C SER A 204 11.25 10.01 1.07
N ALA A 205 10.89 9.22 0.06
CA ALA A 205 11.26 9.47 -1.34
C ALA A 205 10.75 10.82 -1.88
N LEU A 206 9.84 11.49 -1.19
CA LEU A 206 9.42 12.88 -1.51
C LEU A 206 10.61 13.85 -1.52
N SER A 207 11.63 13.62 -0.68
CA SER A 207 12.85 14.44 -0.64
C SER A 207 13.67 14.37 -1.94
N LEU A 208 13.48 13.31 -2.72
CA LEU A 208 14.18 13.08 -3.99
C LEU A 208 13.45 13.62 -5.22
N LEU A 209 12.21 14.10 -5.11
CA LEU A 209 11.40 14.48 -6.29
C LEU A 209 11.99 15.64 -7.08
N ARG A 210 12.60 16.61 -6.39
CA ARG A 210 13.12 17.82 -7.05
C ARG A 210 14.20 17.49 -8.07
N GLY A 211 13.96 17.84 -9.34
CA GLY A 211 14.89 17.57 -10.46
C GLY A 211 14.92 16.12 -10.93
N ARG A 212 13.90 15.34 -10.56
CA ARG A 212 13.73 13.96 -11.01
C ARG A 212 12.34 13.74 -11.61
N GLU A 213 12.15 14.16 -12.85
CA GLU A 213 10.85 14.23 -13.55
C GLU A 213 10.20 12.85 -13.73
N ARG A 214 10.99 11.77 -13.68
CA ARG A 214 10.53 10.38 -13.83
C ARG A 214 10.31 9.65 -12.50
N LEU A 215 10.52 10.33 -11.36
CA LEU A 215 10.27 9.79 -10.04
C LEU A 215 8.87 10.18 -9.55
N LEU A 216 8.10 9.21 -9.12
CA LEU A 216 6.75 9.35 -8.58
C LEU A 216 6.70 8.73 -7.18
N VAL A 217 6.01 9.37 -6.25
CA VAL A 217 5.77 8.84 -4.91
C VAL A 217 4.28 8.66 -4.69
N SER A 218 3.81 7.41 -4.57
CA SER A 218 2.42 7.06 -4.32
C SER A 218 2.16 6.88 -2.83
N ARG A 219 1.01 7.35 -2.35
CA ARG A 219 0.51 7.20 -0.98
C ARG A 219 -0.97 6.90 -0.92
N THR A 220 -1.49 6.61 0.28
CA THR A 220 -2.91 6.31 0.48
C THR A 220 -3.40 6.75 1.85
N MET A 221 -4.63 7.23 1.93
CA MET A 221 -5.31 7.45 3.22
C MET A 221 -5.92 6.17 3.82
N SER A 222 -5.88 5.05 3.08
CA SER A 222 -6.49 3.78 3.52
C SER A 222 -5.84 3.18 4.76
N LYS A 223 -4.61 3.58 5.13
CA LYS A 223 -3.82 2.97 6.20
C LYS A 223 -3.71 3.92 7.41
N ALA A 224 -2.84 4.91 7.39
CA ALA A 224 -2.61 5.82 8.50
C ALA A 224 -3.87 6.63 8.88
N PHE A 225 -4.65 7.07 7.90
CA PHE A 225 -5.86 7.86 8.11
C PHE A 225 -7.13 7.02 8.38
N ALA A 226 -7.03 5.71 8.56
CA ALA A 226 -8.20 4.84 8.76
C ALA A 226 -9.29 4.97 7.67
N PHE A 227 -8.94 5.36 6.45
CA PHE A 227 -9.86 5.66 5.34
C PHE A 227 -9.95 4.53 4.30
N ALA A 228 -9.78 3.28 4.73
CA ALA A 228 -9.87 2.13 3.82
C ALA A 228 -11.20 2.10 3.05
N GLY A 229 -12.31 2.43 3.71
CA GLY A 229 -13.67 2.50 3.13
C GLY A 229 -13.93 3.75 2.29
N VAL A 230 -13.19 4.85 2.49
CA VAL A 230 -13.38 6.12 1.74
C VAL A 230 -12.75 6.07 0.35
N ARG A 231 -11.75 5.19 0.17
CA ARG A 231 -11.08 4.96 -1.13
C ARG A 231 -10.34 6.18 -1.66
N LEU A 232 -9.36 6.71 -0.94
CA LEU A 232 -8.47 7.76 -1.46
C LEU A 232 -7.01 7.30 -1.48
N GLY A 233 -6.40 7.36 -2.67
CA GLY A 233 -4.97 7.29 -2.90
C GLY A 233 -4.50 8.52 -3.67
N TYR A 234 -3.24 8.83 -3.57
CA TYR A 234 -2.66 10.00 -4.23
C TYR A 234 -1.19 9.75 -4.58
N LEU A 235 -0.65 10.56 -5.48
CA LEU A 235 0.77 10.59 -5.78
C LEU A 235 1.28 12.03 -5.85
N ALA A 236 2.57 12.18 -5.59
CA ALA A 236 3.34 13.38 -5.87
C ALA A 236 4.36 13.10 -6.98
N ALA A 237 4.44 13.97 -7.97
CA ALA A 237 5.34 13.85 -9.13
C ALA A 237 5.59 15.20 -9.80
N ASP A 238 6.40 15.19 -10.84
CA ASP A 238 6.53 16.33 -11.75
C ASP A 238 5.16 16.67 -12.38
N PRO A 239 4.83 17.95 -12.59
CA PRO A 239 3.57 18.38 -13.23
C PRO A 239 3.32 17.71 -14.59
N ALA A 240 4.33 17.42 -15.39
CA ALA A 240 4.17 16.72 -16.66
C ALA A 240 3.62 15.30 -16.49
N VAL A 241 3.94 14.63 -15.38
CA VAL A 241 3.35 13.33 -15.04
C VAL A 241 1.86 13.47 -14.70
N THR A 242 1.49 14.47 -13.89
CA THR A 242 0.07 14.70 -13.57
C THR A 242 -0.73 15.03 -14.84
N ASP A 243 -0.14 15.75 -15.80
CA ASP A 243 -0.74 16.01 -17.12
C ASP A 243 -0.91 14.72 -17.94
N ALA A 244 0.09 13.82 -17.91
CA ALA A 244 -0.04 12.52 -18.57
C ALA A 244 -1.16 11.66 -17.96
N LEU A 245 -1.34 11.68 -16.65
CA LEU A 245 -2.43 10.97 -15.97
C LEU A 245 -3.82 11.53 -16.32
N ARG A 246 -3.94 12.83 -16.61
CA ARG A 246 -5.19 13.43 -17.13
C ARG A 246 -5.63 12.82 -18.45
N LEU A 247 -4.71 12.32 -19.28
CA LEU A 247 -5.04 11.72 -20.57
C LEU A 247 -5.77 10.38 -20.44
N VAL A 248 -5.51 9.63 -19.37
CA VAL A 248 -6.02 8.26 -19.18
C VAL A 248 -7.14 8.15 -18.14
N ARG A 249 -7.29 9.16 -17.28
CA ARG A 249 -8.34 9.15 -16.26
C ARG A 249 -9.73 9.20 -16.89
N LEU A 250 -10.70 8.55 -16.25
CA LEU A 250 -12.09 8.77 -16.56
C LEU A 250 -12.56 10.15 -16.04
N PRO A 251 -13.40 10.89 -16.79
CA PRO A 251 -13.94 12.16 -16.29
C PRO A 251 -14.64 11.97 -14.95
N TYR A 252 -14.41 12.90 -14.01
CA TYR A 252 -15.09 12.91 -12.70
C TYR A 252 -14.88 11.63 -11.88
N HIS A 253 -13.72 10.95 -12.03
CA HIS A 253 -13.43 9.65 -11.41
C HIS A 253 -13.48 9.68 -9.88
N LEU A 254 -13.16 10.82 -9.24
CA LEU A 254 -13.17 10.98 -7.79
C LEU A 254 -14.46 11.65 -7.31
N SER A 255 -15.27 10.95 -6.52
CA SER A 255 -16.60 11.42 -6.10
C SER A 255 -16.54 12.67 -5.22
N ALA A 256 -17.61 13.47 -5.25
CA ALA A 256 -17.75 14.64 -4.36
C ALA A 256 -17.66 14.23 -2.87
N LEU A 257 -18.22 13.08 -2.50
CA LEU A 257 -18.20 12.59 -1.11
C LEU A 257 -16.78 12.21 -0.67
N THR A 258 -16.03 11.53 -1.53
CA THR A 258 -14.62 11.20 -1.24
C THR A 258 -13.79 12.47 -1.09
N GLN A 259 -13.98 13.46 -1.98
CA GLN A 259 -13.26 14.74 -1.90
C GLN A 259 -13.60 15.47 -0.59
N ALA A 260 -14.87 15.59 -0.22
CA ALA A 260 -15.33 16.27 0.98
C ALA A 260 -14.80 15.59 2.26
N ALA A 261 -14.91 14.27 2.34
CA ALA A 261 -14.39 13.49 3.49
C ALA A 261 -12.89 13.67 3.66
N ALA A 262 -12.13 13.63 2.56
CA ALA A 262 -10.67 13.73 2.61
C ALA A 262 -10.20 15.14 2.99
N VAL A 263 -10.79 16.19 2.46
CA VAL A 263 -10.51 17.58 2.83
C VAL A 263 -10.78 17.80 4.32
N ALA A 264 -11.91 17.32 4.84
CA ALA A 264 -12.23 17.42 6.27
C ALA A 264 -11.22 16.64 7.14
N ALA A 265 -10.81 15.43 6.74
CA ALA A 265 -9.83 14.65 7.48
C ALA A 265 -8.41 15.28 7.47
N LEU A 266 -8.01 15.89 6.36
CA LEU A 266 -6.71 16.57 6.25
C LEU A 266 -6.62 17.81 7.16
N ALA A 267 -7.72 18.46 7.47
CA ALA A 267 -7.78 19.54 8.46
C ALA A 267 -7.42 19.04 9.89
N HIS A 268 -7.53 17.74 10.14
CA HIS A 268 -7.26 17.10 11.43
C HIS A 268 -6.09 16.10 11.36
N THR A 269 -5.09 16.38 10.55
CA THR A 269 -3.94 15.48 10.33
C THR A 269 -3.27 15.04 11.64
N GLY A 270 -3.15 15.96 12.62
CA GLY A 270 -2.53 15.65 13.91
C GLY A 270 -3.29 14.58 14.69
N GLU A 271 -4.62 14.72 14.80
CA GLU A 271 -5.48 13.77 15.49
C GLU A 271 -5.54 12.42 14.75
N MET A 272 -5.58 12.45 13.41
CA MET A 272 -5.59 11.24 12.60
C MET A 272 -4.28 10.46 12.70
N LEU A 273 -3.14 11.15 12.73
CA LEU A 273 -1.83 10.50 12.82
C LEU A 273 -1.47 10.08 14.26
N ALA A 274 -2.15 10.59 15.29
CA ALA A 274 -1.96 10.10 16.66
C ALA A 274 -2.23 8.60 16.79
N MET A 275 -3.18 8.05 16.02
CA MET A 275 -3.45 6.60 15.98
C MET A 275 -2.27 5.77 15.46
N VAL A 276 -1.40 6.38 14.67
CA VAL A 276 -0.22 5.71 14.09
C VAL A 276 0.78 5.34 15.18
N ASP A 277 0.94 6.17 16.23
CA ASP A 277 1.88 5.91 17.31
C ASP A 277 1.45 4.68 18.13
N ASP A 278 0.16 4.54 18.40
CA ASP A 278 -0.38 3.33 19.07
C ASP A 278 -0.11 2.07 18.23
N ILE A 279 -0.35 2.15 16.93
CA ILE A 279 -0.08 1.04 16.01
C ILE A 279 1.42 0.69 15.96
N ARG A 280 2.31 1.68 15.99
CA ARG A 280 3.76 1.46 16.06
C ARG A 280 4.14 0.70 17.34
N VAL A 281 3.57 1.09 18.49
CA VAL A 281 3.78 0.40 19.76
C VAL A 281 3.35 -1.06 19.67
N GLN A 282 2.16 -1.34 19.13
CA GLN A 282 1.68 -2.71 18.99
C GLN A 282 2.49 -3.52 17.96
N ARG A 283 2.94 -2.91 16.86
CA ARG A 283 3.85 -3.56 15.90
C ARG A 283 5.16 -3.96 16.55
N ASP A 284 5.78 -3.08 17.31
CA ASP A 284 7.06 -3.34 17.97
C ASP A 284 6.91 -4.40 19.08
N ARG A 285 5.76 -4.41 19.75
CA ARG A 285 5.35 -5.46 20.68
C ARG A 285 5.22 -6.81 19.96
N LEU A 286 4.55 -6.88 18.79
CA LEU A 286 4.46 -8.09 17.97
C LEU A 286 5.85 -8.66 17.65
N VAL A 287 6.77 -7.81 17.19
CA VAL A 287 8.15 -8.24 16.90
C VAL A 287 8.85 -8.82 18.13
N THR A 288 8.70 -8.17 19.28
CA THR A 288 9.35 -8.60 20.52
C THR A 288 8.78 -9.91 21.05
N GLU A 289 7.44 -10.00 21.15
CA GLU A 289 6.79 -11.17 21.75
C GLU A 289 6.81 -12.39 20.80
N LEU A 290 6.67 -12.23 19.49
CA LEU A 290 6.83 -13.33 18.53
C LEU A 290 8.23 -13.93 18.60
N ARG A 291 9.28 -13.09 18.75
CA ARG A 291 10.65 -13.56 18.94
C ARG A 291 10.83 -14.34 20.25
N ALA A 292 10.24 -13.86 21.34
CA ALA A 292 10.25 -14.55 22.62
C ALA A 292 9.52 -15.91 22.57
N LEU A 293 8.54 -16.06 21.71
CA LEU A 293 7.82 -17.31 21.45
C LEU A 293 8.58 -18.30 20.53
N GLY A 294 9.74 -17.91 19.99
CA GLY A 294 10.56 -18.75 19.10
C GLY A 294 10.28 -18.58 17.61
N PHE A 295 9.42 -17.65 17.22
CA PHE A 295 9.24 -17.27 15.81
C PHE A 295 10.35 -16.32 15.33
N SER A 296 10.43 -16.13 14.01
CA SER A 296 11.43 -15.27 13.36
C SER A 296 10.75 -14.05 12.71
N PRO A 297 10.28 -13.04 13.50
CA PRO A 297 9.67 -11.85 12.94
C PRO A 297 10.71 -10.97 12.27
N LEU A 298 10.39 -10.44 11.08
CA LEU A 298 11.18 -9.43 10.42
C LEU A 298 11.00 -8.06 11.11
N ARG A 299 12.01 -7.21 11.01
CA ARG A 299 11.88 -5.79 11.38
C ARG A 299 10.92 -5.11 10.41
N SER A 300 9.93 -4.40 10.92
CA SER A 300 8.91 -3.76 10.10
C SER A 300 8.87 -2.24 10.29
N GLY A 301 8.76 -1.52 9.17
CA GLY A 301 8.41 -0.10 9.11
C GLY A 301 6.94 0.14 8.72
N SER A 302 6.11 -0.91 8.73
CA SER A 302 4.70 -0.86 8.34
C SER A 302 3.78 -0.99 9.55
N ASN A 303 2.47 -1.15 9.31
CA ASN A 303 1.48 -1.49 10.34
C ASN A 303 1.22 -3.01 10.45
N PHE A 304 2.17 -3.84 10.07
CA PHE A 304 2.09 -5.30 10.14
C PHE A 304 3.48 -5.89 10.34
N VAL A 305 3.52 -7.17 10.70
CA VAL A 305 4.76 -7.96 10.86
C VAL A 305 4.66 -9.22 10.01
N LEU A 306 5.66 -9.47 9.17
CA LEU A 306 5.92 -10.78 8.57
C LEU A 306 6.78 -11.59 9.54
N PHE A 307 6.36 -12.78 9.89
CA PHE A 307 7.13 -13.65 10.78
C PHE A 307 7.28 -15.05 10.22
N GLY A 308 8.49 -15.56 10.33
CA GLY A 308 8.89 -16.91 9.94
C GLY A 308 8.95 -17.87 11.11
N GLY A 309 9.49 -19.08 10.88
CA GLY A 309 9.54 -20.14 11.88
C GLY A 309 8.21 -20.87 12.03
N VAL A 310 7.31 -20.75 11.07
CA VAL A 310 6.01 -21.43 11.05
C VAL A 310 6.14 -22.73 10.26
N THR A 311 6.00 -23.87 10.92
CA THR A 311 6.17 -25.19 10.28
C THR A 311 5.15 -25.45 9.18
N ASP A 312 3.87 -25.13 9.45
CA ASP A 312 2.78 -25.22 8.48
C ASP A 312 1.96 -23.92 8.54
N PRO A 313 2.20 -22.97 7.61
CA PRO A 313 1.48 -21.71 7.58
C PRO A 313 -0.02 -21.87 7.42
N HIS A 314 -0.47 -22.80 6.58
CA HIS A 314 -1.90 -23.01 6.35
C HIS A 314 -2.61 -23.58 7.58
N ALA A 315 -2.04 -24.63 8.18
CA ALA A 315 -2.60 -25.21 9.40
C ALA A 315 -2.61 -24.21 10.57
N THR A 316 -1.56 -23.38 10.70
CA THR A 316 -1.50 -22.32 11.72
C THR A 316 -2.55 -21.24 11.45
N PHE A 317 -2.74 -20.83 10.19
CA PHE A 317 -3.80 -19.89 9.79
C PHE A 317 -5.19 -20.43 10.16
N GLU A 318 -5.51 -21.69 9.82
CA GLU A 318 -6.79 -22.32 10.11
C GLU A 318 -7.03 -22.46 11.63
N ALA A 319 -5.99 -22.79 12.40
CA ALA A 319 -6.09 -22.89 13.85
C ALA A 319 -6.40 -21.52 14.50
N LEU A 320 -5.79 -20.45 14.05
CA LEU A 320 -6.09 -19.09 14.52
C LEU A 320 -7.48 -18.64 14.09
N LEU A 321 -7.88 -18.95 12.87
CA LEU A 321 -9.23 -18.65 12.37
C LEU A 321 -10.31 -19.37 13.17
N ALA A 322 -10.08 -20.61 13.57
CA ALA A 322 -11.01 -21.37 14.44
C ALA A 322 -11.20 -20.72 15.82
N GLU A 323 -10.21 -19.94 16.29
CA GLU A 323 -10.31 -19.11 17.50
C GLU A 323 -10.87 -17.69 17.23
N GLY A 324 -11.32 -17.43 16.02
CA GLY A 324 -11.87 -16.12 15.62
C GLY A 324 -10.83 -15.04 15.36
N ILE A 325 -9.59 -15.43 15.03
CA ILE A 325 -8.48 -14.52 14.73
C ILE A 325 -8.07 -14.72 13.28
N LEU A 326 -8.30 -13.71 12.47
CA LEU A 326 -7.99 -13.72 11.04
C LEU A 326 -6.69 -12.95 10.76
N ILE A 327 -5.64 -13.67 10.36
CA ILE A 327 -4.37 -13.10 9.88
C ILE A 327 -4.20 -13.40 8.39
N ARG A 328 -3.01 -13.25 7.83
CA ARG A 328 -2.77 -13.45 6.40
C ARG A 328 -1.72 -14.52 6.14
N ASP A 329 -2.11 -15.57 5.43
CA ASP A 329 -1.19 -16.39 4.67
C ASP A 329 -0.85 -15.65 3.38
N VAL A 330 0.44 -15.32 3.21
CA VAL A 330 0.96 -14.56 2.07
C VAL A 330 1.61 -15.45 1.01
N GLY A 331 1.54 -16.77 1.18
CA GLY A 331 2.11 -17.74 0.25
C GLY A 331 3.65 -17.80 0.28
N ILE A 332 4.30 -17.28 1.30
CA ILE A 332 5.74 -17.41 1.51
C ILE A 332 5.98 -18.62 2.41
N PRO A 333 6.75 -19.63 1.96
CA PRO A 333 6.99 -20.82 2.75
C PRO A 333 7.49 -20.50 4.17
N GLY A 334 6.86 -21.10 5.18
CA GLY A 334 7.22 -20.93 6.57
C GLY A 334 6.90 -19.59 7.20
N HIS A 335 6.12 -18.70 6.50
CA HIS A 335 5.82 -17.36 6.97
C HIS A 335 4.32 -17.05 6.97
N LEU A 336 3.93 -16.22 7.94
CA LEU A 336 2.60 -15.59 8.02
C LEU A 336 2.77 -14.08 8.28
N ARG A 337 1.74 -13.28 7.93
CA ARG A 337 1.73 -11.85 8.19
C ARG A 337 0.54 -11.49 9.08
N VAL A 338 0.79 -10.69 10.13
CA VAL A 338 -0.22 -10.16 11.03
C VAL A 338 -0.18 -8.63 11.05
N SER A 339 -1.33 -7.97 10.93
CA SER A 339 -1.44 -6.52 11.15
C SER A 339 -1.34 -6.20 12.63
N ALA A 340 -0.75 -5.06 12.97
CA ALA A 340 -0.83 -4.51 14.32
C ALA A 340 -2.23 -3.91 14.52
N GLY A 341 -2.94 -4.43 15.49
CA GLY A 341 -4.26 -3.95 15.88
C GLY A 341 -4.22 -3.07 17.13
N THR A 342 -5.36 -2.92 17.78
CA THR A 342 -5.46 -2.37 19.14
C THR A 342 -4.67 -3.26 20.10
N GLU A 343 -4.43 -2.77 21.33
CA GLU A 343 -3.78 -3.58 22.38
C GLU A 343 -4.55 -4.88 22.65
N ALA A 344 -5.88 -4.83 22.68
CA ALA A 344 -6.73 -6.00 22.90
C ALA A 344 -6.61 -7.03 21.77
N GLU A 345 -6.67 -6.60 20.49
CA GLU A 345 -6.56 -7.47 19.32
C GLU A 345 -5.16 -8.08 19.22
N THR A 346 -4.12 -7.28 19.44
CA THR A 346 -2.73 -7.75 19.49
C THR A 346 -2.50 -8.78 20.59
N SER A 347 -3.07 -8.54 21.79
CA SER A 347 -2.98 -9.48 22.93
C SER A 347 -3.73 -10.79 22.65
N ALA A 348 -4.90 -10.72 22.02
CA ALA A 348 -5.67 -11.90 21.63
C ALA A 348 -4.87 -12.77 20.65
N PHE A 349 -4.29 -12.15 19.60
CA PHE A 349 -3.42 -12.85 18.65
C PHE A 349 -2.22 -13.49 19.35
N LEU A 350 -1.48 -12.74 20.16
CA LEU A 350 -0.26 -13.24 20.83
C LEU A 350 -0.58 -14.40 21.79
N THR A 351 -1.73 -14.33 22.48
CA THR A 351 -2.18 -15.41 23.34
C THR A 351 -2.51 -16.69 22.55
N ALA A 352 -3.14 -16.55 21.39
CA ALA A 352 -3.51 -17.69 20.55
C ALA A 352 -2.26 -18.32 19.90
N ILE A 353 -1.39 -17.52 19.28
CA ILE A 353 -0.21 -18.02 18.59
C ILE A 353 0.81 -18.68 19.54
N ALA A 354 0.84 -18.27 20.82
CA ALA A 354 1.69 -18.88 21.84
C ALA A 354 1.41 -20.38 22.04
N ARG A 355 0.20 -20.85 21.79
CA ARG A 355 -0.19 -22.26 21.84
C ARG A 355 0.27 -23.06 20.62
N LEU A 356 0.59 -22.37 19.53
CA LEU A 356 1.00 -22.92 18.25
C LEU A 356 2.51 -22.71 17.99
N ARG A 357 3.26 -22.36 19.06
CA ARG A 357 4.71 -22.10 18.97
C ARG A 357 5.46 -23.30 18.42
N PRO A 358 6.59 -23.08 17.68
CA PRO A 358 7.49 -24.15 17.27
C PRO A 358 7.90 -25.01 18.49
N ALA A 359 8.07 -26.31 18.28
CA ALA A 359 8.66 -27.17 19.32
C ALA A 359 10.09 -26.63 19.61
N ALA A 360 10.41 -26.50 20.90
CA ALA A 360 11.78 -26.18 21.28
C ALA A 360 12.68 -27.32 20.81
N GLU A 361 13.72 -27.02 19.99
CA GLU A 361 14.78 -27.97 19.63
C GLU A 361 15.61 -28.35 20.84
#